data_d560a23b019183c903b29bf073037029
#
_entry.id   d560a23b019183c903b29bf073037029
#
_cell.length_a   1.000
_cell.length_b   1.000
_cell.length_c   1.000
_cell.angle_alpha   90.00
_cell.angle_beta   90.00
_cell.angle_gamma   90.00
#
_symmetry.space_group_name_H-M   'P 1'
#
loop_
_entity.id
_entity.type
_entity.pdbx_description
1 polymer ?
#
loop_
_entity_poly.entity_id
_entity_poly.type
_entity_poly.pdbx_seq_one_letter_code
_entity_poly.pdbx_strand_id
1 'polypeptide(L)'
;MSKQIITDVTKKEKKEHGDYGFPFLISYEHLDGYDSGSFLWHWHPEAELTLITEGKMLYKINDSAFDVKEGDIVFVNCGALHSGEKLPGQSADCHYTAVTFDPKLIYGFDASQIYQKYVASISDNFSCFGLTVTDKRTDTWKSEFSKLTHSLISIGEKREPGYELSVVSLLSSIWRLFYLHSGVKKAADNHLNAKNYGRIRDIISFIEQNYQEDISLEDIAKSVGFSRSECSRTFKAGMNVALFTFLQEFRIKKSLSYLTDTDTSISEVAGLVGIPDSNYFSKVFSRVMGMSPRDYRKQKLNE
;
A
#
# COMPACT_ATOMS: atom_id res chain seq x y z
N MET A 1 -15.36 -7.33 -14.61
CA MET A 1 -14.84 -8.11 -13.46
C MET A 1 -14.05 -7.14 -12.61
N SER A 2 -14.38 -7.06 -11.33
CA SER A 2 -13.66 -6.21 -10.42
C SER A 2 -12.22 -6.71 -10.25
N LYS A 3 -11.24 -5.80 -10.29
CA LYS A 3 -9.82 -6.11 -10.15
C LYS A 3 -9.38 -5.77 -8.72
N GLN A 4 -8.75 -6.70 -8.03
CA GLN A 4 -8.01 -6.43 -6.80
C GLN A 4 -6.65 -7.11 -6.86
N ILE A 5 -5.72 -6.60 -6.06
CA ILE A 5 -4.44 -7.27 -5.86
C ILE A 5 -4.70 -8.61 -5.17
N ILE A 6 -4.27 -9.68 -5.81
CA ILE A 6 -4.45 -11.04 -5.27
C ILE A 6 -3.37 -11.30 -4.23
N THR A 7 -3.78 -11.54 -2.99
CA THR A 7 -2.88 -11.82 -1.88
C THR A 7 -3.09 -13.23 -1.32
N ASP A 8 -2.12 -13.71 -0.57
CA ASP A 8 -2.29 -14.85 0.32
C ASP A 8 -2.94 -14.45 1.65
N VAL A 9 -3.04 -15.41 2.58
CA VAL A 9 -3.62 -15.18 3.92
C VAL A 9 -2.82 -14.20 4.77
N THR A 10 -1.56 -13.90 4.45
CA THR A 10 -0.70 -12.95 5.18
C THR A 10 -0.66 -11.56 4.53
N LYS A 11 -1.48 -11.31 3.51
CA LYS A 11 -1.47 -10.13 2.66
C LYS A 11 -0.27 -10.00 1.75
N LYS A 12 0.51 -11.07 1.61
CA LYS A 12 1.56 -11.10 0.62
C LYS A 12 0.95 -11.18 -0.77
N GLU A 13 1.33 -10.27 -1.65
CA GLU A 13 0.90 -10.32 -3.05
C GLU A 13 1.39 -11.61 -3.71
N LYS A 14 0.50 -12.25 -4.49
CA LYS A 14 0.82 -13.50 -5.22
C LYS A 14 1.42 -13.25 -6.59
N LYS A 15 1.36 -12.02 -7.09
CA LYS A 15 1.98 -11.65 -8.36
C LYS A 15 3.50 -11.73 -8.21
N GLU A 16 4.15 -12.37 -9.16
CA GLU A 16 5.60 -12.35 -9.28
C GLU A 16 6.04 -11.03 -9.92
N HIS A 17 7.04 -10.38 -9.32
CA HIS A 17 7.55 -9.09 -9.77
C HIS A 17 8.82 -9.28 -10.61
N GLY A 18 8.65 -9.62 -11.89
CA GLY A 18 9.72 -10.04 -12.78
C GLY A 18 9.91 -11.56 -12.77
N ASP A 19 11.00 -12.02 -13.30
CA ASP A 19 11.38 -13.44 -13.30
C ASP A 19 12.55 -13.70 -12.32
N TYR A 20 12.85 -14.99 -12.10
CA TYR A 20 13.92 -15.37 -11.18
C TYR A 20 15.31 -14.85 -11.61
N GLY A 21 15.54 -14.72 -12.91
CA GLY A 21 16.82 -14.24 -13.47
C GLY A 21 16.97 -12.72 -13.39
N PHE A 22 15.83 -11.99 -13.46
CA PHE A 22 15.80 -10.53 -13.39
C PHE A 22 14.52 -10.03 -12.70
N PRO A 23 14.50 -10.00 -11.36
CA PRO A 23 13.33 -9.61 -10.56
C PRO A 23 13.10 -8.09 -10.61
N PHE A 24 12.55 -7.65 -11.76
CA PHE A 24 12.23 -6.27 -12.09
C PHE A 24 10.94 -6.23 -12.90
N LEU A 25 9.98 -5.42 -12.46
CA LEU A 25 8.68 -5.27 -13.12
C LEU A 25 8.25 -3.81 -13.15
N ILE A 26 7.69 -3.38 -14.30
CA ILE A 26 6.95 -2.14 -14.43
C ILE A 26 5.48 -2.48 -14.63
N SER A 27 4.62 -1.86 -13.84
CA SER A 27 3.16 -1.99 -13.94
C SER A 27 2.52 -0.62 -14.12
N TYR A 28 1.56 -0.54 -15.04
CA TYR A 28 0.74 0.65 -15.31
C TYR A 28 -0.63 0.42 -14.72
N GLU A 29 -1.00 1.24 -13.78
CA GLU A 29 -2.18 1.02 -12.96
C GLU A 29 -2.96 2.33 -12.82
N HIS A 30 -4.24 2.20 -12.48
CA HIS A 30 -5.10 3.34 -12.17
C HIS A 30 -6.15 2.95 -11.13
N LEU A 31 -6.59 3.89 -10.30
CA LEU A 31 -7.45 3.57 -9.17
C LEU A 31 -8.83 3.07 -9.58
N ASP A 32 -9.42 3.59 -10.65
CA ASP A 32 -10.73 3.15 -11.17
C ASP A 32 -10.69 1.74 -11.78
N GLY A 33 -9.49 1.19 -12.02
CA GLY A 33 -9.30 -0.21 -12.39
C GLY A 33 -9.50 -1.17 -11.22
N TYR A 34 -9.51 -0.68 -9.98
CA TYR A 34 -9.72 -1.49 -8.77
C TYR A 34 -11.13 -1.32 -8.23
N ASP A 35 -11.62 -2.34 -7.51
CA ASP A 35 -12.88 -2.26 -6.78
C ASP A 35 -12.89 -1.06 -5.85
N SER A 36 -13.93 -0.27 -5.93
CA SER A 36 -14.13 0.90 -5.08
C SER A 36 -13.07 2.01 -5.25
N GLY A 37 -12.36 2.05 -6.40
CA GLY A 37 -11.31 3.06 -6.63
C GLY A 37 -10.17 2.97 -5.62
N SER A 38 -9.83 1.75 -5.18
CA SER A 38 -8.77 1.54 -4.20
C SER A 38 -8.11 0.16 -4.36
N PHE A 39 -6.80 0.10 -4.28
CA PHE A 39 -6.11 -1.15 -4.04
C PHE A 39 -5.95 -1.38 -2.54
N LEU A 40 -6.24 -2.63 -2.12
CA LEU A 40 -6.27 -2.99 -0.70
C LEU A 40 -4.86 -3.13 -0.12
N TRP A 41 -4.79 -3.19 1.21
CA TRP A 41 -3.56 -3.46 1.93
C TRP A 41 -2.91 -4.76 1.46
N HIS A 42 -1.67 -4.64 1.01
CA HIS A 42 -0.82 -5.75 0.61
C HIS A 42 0.64 -5.44 0.90
N TRP A 43 1.50 -6.43 0.78
CA TRP A 43 2.93 -6.31 0.85
C TRP A 43 3.60 -7.32 -0.07
N HIS A 44 4.81 -7.04 -0.47
CA HIS A 44 5.68 -7.93 -1.21
C HIS A 44 7.13 -7.77 -0.72
N PRO A 45 8.03 -8.77 -0.93
CA PRO A 45 9.41 -8.73 -0.44
C PRO A 45 10.29 -7.72 -1.19
N GLU A 46 9.88 -7.27 -2.36
CA GLU A 46 10.60 -6.31 -3.19
C GLU A 46 10.42 -4.89 -2.68
N ALA A 47 11.30 -3.99 -3.11
CA ALA A 47 11.10 -2.55 -2.99
C ALA A 47 10.28 -2.02 -4.17
N GLU A 48 9.55 -0.92 -3.98
CA GLU A 48 8.72 -0.31 -5.02
C GLU A 48 8.96 1.20 -5.13
N LEU A 49 8.91 1.69 -6.37
CA LEU A 49 8.82 3.11 -6.71
C LEU A 49 7.51 3.33 -7.46
N THR A 50 6.60 4.08 -6.86
CA THR A 50 5.32 4.45 -7.49
C THR A 50 5.37 5.90 -7.96
N LEU A 51 5.43 6.12 -9.26
CA LEU A 51 5.30 7.45 -9.88
C LEU A 51 3.83 7.75 -10.19
N ILE A 52 3.31 8.84 -9.65
CA ILE A 52 1.98 9.34 -10.01
C ILE A 52 2.07 10.05 -11.35
N THR A 53 1.41 9.50 -12.38
CA THR A 53 1.47 10.02 -13.76
C THR A 53 0.32 10.94 -14.09
N GLU A 54 -0.83 10.81 -13.40
CA GLU A 54 -1.98 11.69 -13.55
C GLU A 54 -2.85 11.66 -12.29
N GLY A 55 -3.46 12.79 -11.94
CA GLY A 55 -4.41 12.88 -10.82
C GLY A 55 -3.73 12.91 -9.46
N LYS A 56 -4.40 12.36 -8.46
CA LYS A 56 -3.95 12.32 -7.06
C LYS A 56 -4.59 11.15 -6.31
N MET A 57 -3.95 10.69 -5.23
CA MET A 57 -4.49 9.67 -4.32
C MET A 57 -3.98 9.83 -2.89
N LEU A 58 -4.67 9.22 -1.95
CA LEU A 58 -4.15 8.95 -0.62
C LEU A 58 -3.37 7.63 -0.66
N TYR A 59 -2.05 7.72 -0.59
CA TYR A 59 -1.15 6.56 -0.51
C TYR A 59 -0.80 6.29 0.95
N LYS A 60 -0.99 5.05 1.41
CA LYS A 60 -0.74 4.66 2.80
C LYS A 60 0.37 3.63 2.87
N ILE A 61 1.30 3.82 3.79
CA ILE A 61 2.37 2.88 4.08
C ILE A 61 2.43 2.69 5.60
N ASN A 62 2.08 1.50 6.09
CA ASN A 62 1.95 1.20 7.51
C ASN A 62 1.12 2.27 8.26
N ASP A 63 1.72 2.99 9.20
CA ASP A 63 1.09 4.03 10.02
C ASP A 63 1.06 5.43 9.37
N SER A 64 1.66 5.57 8.21
CA SER A 64 1.81 6.85 7.52
C SER A 64 0.87 6.96 6.31
N ALA A 65 0.37 8.17 6.07
CA ALA A 65 -0.49 8.46 4.94
C ALA A 65 0.03 9.72 4.21
N PHE A 66 0.01 9.67 2.88
CA PHE A 66 0.56 10.70 2.01
C PHE A 66 -0.46 11.10 0.95
N ASP A 67 -0.81 12.37 0.91
CA ASP A 67 -1.54 12.95 -0.21
C ASP A 67 -0.55 13.14 -1.36
N VAL A 68 -0.61 12.27 -2.37
CA VAL A 68 0.29 12.29 -3.52
C VAL A 68 -0.44 12.69 -4.78
N LYS A 69 0.25 13.37 -5.67
CA LYS A 69 -0.27 13.92 -6.93
C LYS A 69 0.70 13.73 -8.07
N GLU A 70 0.26 14.04 -9.26
CA GLU A 70 1.06 14.01 -10.48
C GLU A 70 2.47 14.57 -10.28
N GLY A 71 3.48 13.78 -10.70
CA GLY A 71 4.90 14.04 -10.55
C GLY A 71 5.51 13.60 -9.21
N ASP A 72 4.70 13.23 -8.20
CA ASP A 72 5.22 12.69 -6.95
C ASP A 72 5.65 11.23 -7.13
N ILE A 73 6.72 10.85 -6.45
CA ILE A 73 7.20 9.46 -6.40
C ILE A 73 7.13 8.98 -4.95
N VAL A 74 6.52 7.82 -4.75
CA VAL A 74 6.49 7.12 -3.47
C VAL A 74 7.49 5.99 -3.53
N PHE A 75 8.42 5.93 -2.58
CA PHE A 75 9.24 4.75 -2.34
C PHE A 75 8.60 3.91 -1.25
N VAL A 76 8.40 2.62 -1.50
CA VAL A 76 7.91 1.63 -0.54
C VAL A 76 9.02 0.63 -0.28
N ASN A 77 9.37 0.44 0.99
CA ASN A 77 10.43 -0.49 1.38
C ASN A 77 9.97 -1.95 1.33
N CYS A 78 10.94 -2.85 1.25
CA CYS A 78 10.74 -4.30 1.28
C CYS A 78 9.81 -4.72 2.40
N GLY A 79 8.77 -5.46 2.07
CA GLY A 79 7.83 -6.00 3.05
C GLY A 79 6.96 -4.97 3.79
N ALA A 80 6.96 -3.70 3.41
CA ALA A 80 6.06 -2.71 4.00
C ALA A 80 4.62 -2.90 3.51
N LEU A 81 3.65 -2.88 4.43
CA LEU A 81 2.23 -2.87 4.10
C LEU A 81 1.86 -1.54 3.45
N HIS A 82 1.22 -1.59 2.30
CA HIS A 82 0.77 -0.37 1.61
C HIS A 82 -0.58 -0.54 0.93
N SER A 83 -1.25 0.58 0.70
CA SER A 83 -2.53 0.67 -0.01
C SER A 83 -2.71 2.05 -0.62
N GLY A 84 -3.59 2.17 -1.62
CA GLY A 84 -3.93 3.45 -2.23
C GLY A 84 -5.43 3.59 -2.46
N GLU A 85 -5.94 4.80 -2.28
CA GLU A 85 -7.36 5.09 -2.42
C GLU A 85 -7.60 6.51 -2.91
N LYS A 86 -8.76 6.75 -3.50
CA LYS A 86 -9.20 8.11 -3.82
C LYS A 86 -9.34 8.95 -2.56
N LEU A 87 -9.04 10.23 -2.67
CA LEU A 87 -9.33 11.19 -1.60
C LEU A 87 -10.84 11.35 -1.42
N PRO A 88 -11.34 11.65 -0.21
CA PRO A 88 -12.75 11.91 0.03
C PRO A 88 -13.32 12.94 -0.94
N GLY A 89 -14.43 12.61 -1.61
CA GLY A 89 -15.08 13.48 -2.60
C GLY A 89 -14.38 13.58 -3.96
N GLN A 90 -13.34 12.81 -4.22
CA GLN A 90 -12.66 12.76 -5.50
C GLN A 90 -13.42 11.87 -6.49
N SER A 91 -13.86 12.44 -7.62
CA SER A 91 -14.43 11.70 -8.76
C SER A 91 -13.37 11.32 -9.79
N ALA A 92 -12.38 12.18 -10.03
CA ALA A 92 -11.32 11.93 -11.01
C ALA A 92 -10.49 10.69 -10.66
N ASP A 93 -10.04 9.98 -11.69
CA ASP A 93 -9.13 8.85 -11.56
C ASP A 93 -7.72 9.29 -11.16
N CYS A 94 -6.89 8.33 -10.77
CA CYS A 94 -5.47 8.53 -10.55
C CYS A 94 -4.70 7.42 -11.25
N HIS A 95 -3.82 7.79 -12.18
CA HIS A 95 -2.94 6.88 -12.90
C HIS A 95 -1.54 6.91 -12.28
N TYR A 96 -0.91 5.74 -12.23
CA TYR A 96 0.44 5.62 -11.70
C TYR A 96 1.22 4.48 -12.34
N THR A 97 2.53 4.60 -12.29
CA THR A 97 3.46 3.57 -12.72
C THR A 97 4.21 3.04 -11.51
N ALA A 98 4.06 1.76 -11.22
CA ALA A 98 4.78 1.06 -10.18
C ALA A 98 5.98 0.32 -10.76
N VAL A 99 7.17 0.57 -10.22
CA VAL A 99 8.41 -0.15 -10.51
C VAL A 99 8.79 -0.96 -9.30
N THR A 100 8.61 -2.28 -9.39
CA THR A 100 8.88 -3.23 -8.32
C THR A 100 10.16 -3.99 -8.62
N PHE A 101 11.08 -4.11 -7.67
CA PHE A 101 12.37 -4.76 -7.89
C PHE A 101 12.94 -5.40 -6.61
N ASP A 102 13.61 -6.56 -6.77
CA ASP A 102 14.39 -7.14 -5.66
C ASP A 102 15.71 -6.36 -5.51
N PRO A 103 16.02 -5.81 -4.32
CA PRO A 103 17.29 -5.14 -4.07
C PRO A 103 18.54 -6.00 -4.35
N LYS A 104 18.41 -7.33 -4.51
CA LYS A 104 19.50 -8.21 -4.98
C LYS A 104 20.10 -7.76 -6.30
N LEU A 105 19.33 -7.10 -7.15
CA LEU A 105 19.84 -6.47 -8.38
C LEU A 105 20.93 -5.44 -8.09
N ILE A 106 20.92 -4.81 -6.91
CA ILE A 106 21.91 -3.80 -6.51
C ILE A 106 23.09 -4.44 -5.81
N TYR A 107 22.86 -5.40 -4.90
CA TYR A 107 23.94 -5.92 -4.03
C TYR A 107 24.48 -7.28 -4.44
N GLY A 108 23.80 -8.01 -5.29
CA GLY A 108 24.20 -9.30 -5.85
C GLY A 108 24.09 -10.49 -4.88
N PHE A 109 24.78 -10.46 -3.75
CA PHE A 109 24.77 -11.54 -2.75
C PHE A 109 24.86 -11.01 -1.32
N ASP A 110 24.26 -11.74 -0.36
CA ASP A 110 24.01 -11.30 1.01
C ASP A 110 25.28 -10.97 1.83
N ALA A 111 26.43 -11.56 1.49
CA ALA A 111 27.72 -11.24 2.13
C ALA A 111 28.47 -10.08 1.49
N SER A 112 27.87 -9.40 0.49
CA SER A 112 28.53 -8.28 -0.20
C SER A 112 28.68 -7.05 0.70
N GLN A 113 29.74 -6.27 0.48
CA GLN A 113 29.90 -5.00 1.20
C GLN A 113 28.78 -4.00 0.88
N ILE A 114 28.19 -4.07 -0.31
CA ILE A 114 27.08 -3.21 -0.72
C ILE A 114 25.84 -3.53 0.16
N TYR A 115 25.51 -4.81 0.31
CA TYR A 115 24.42 -5.21 1.21
C TYR A 115 24.65 -4.71 2.63
N GLN A 116 25.78 -5.11 3.24
CA GLN A 116 26.06 -4.82 4.65
C GLN A 116 26.12 -3.32 4.97
N LYS A 117 26.65 -2.50 4.08
CA LYS A 117 26.86 -1.06 4.33
C LYS A 117 25.67 -0.19 3.94
N TYR A 118 24.94 -0.54 2.87
CA TYR A 118 24.02 0.39 2.23
C TYR A 118 22.62 -0.17 2.01
N VAL A 119 22.45 -1.50 1.87
CA VAL A 119 21.13 -2.08 1.59
C VAL A 119 20.45 -2.54 2.87
N ALA A 120 21.09 -3.34 3.70
CA ALA A 120 20.50 -3.87 4.93
C ALA A 120 19.98 -2.78 5.87
N SER A 121 20.65 -1.62 5.93
CA SER A 121 20.21 -0.48 6.75
C SER A 121 18.87 0.13 6.28
N ILE A 122 18.46 -0.15 5.06
CA ILE A 122 17.16 0.24 4.49
C ILE A 122 16.23 -0.95 4.45
N SER A 123 16.57 -2.02 3.69
CA SER A 123 15.69 -3.16 3.45
C SER A 123 15.25 -3.88 4.72
N ASP A 124 16.15 -3.98 5.70
CA ASP A 124 15.89 -4.66 6.96
C ASP A 124 15.37 -3.71 8.06
N ASN A 125 15.25 -2.42 7.72
CA ASN A 125 14.82 -1.40 8.66
C ASN A 125 13.31 -1.16 8.59
N PHE A 126 12.59 -1.83 9.48
CA PHE A 126 11.14 -1.72 9.59
C PHE A 126 10.63 -0.35 10.10
N SER A 127 11.51 0.58 10.43
CA SER A 127 11.14 1.98 10.72
C SER A 127 11.26 2.88 9.48
N CYS A 128 11.86 2.39 8.40
CA CYS A 128 11.98 3.08 7.12
C CYS A 128 11.01 2.46 6.11
N PHE A 129 9.73 2.76 6.23
CA PHE A 129 8.71 2.11 5.42
C PHE A 129 8.54 2.74 4.04
N GLY A 130 8.73 4.04 3.94
CA GLY A 130 8.56 4.73 2.69
C GLY A 130 8.90 6.22 2.78
N LEU A 131 9.02 6.82 1.63
CA LEU A 131 9.31 8.24 1.45
C LEU A 131 8.56 8.75 0.23
N THR A 132 7.96 9.93 0.36
CA THR A 132 7.42 10.66 -0.79
C THR A 132 8.44 11.66 -1.28
N VAL A 133 8.77 11.58 -2.56
CA VAL A 133 9.66 12.53 -3.25
C VAL A 133 8.81 13.39 -4.17
N THR A 134 8.60 14.64 -3.78
CA THR A 134 7.99 15.66 -4.63
C THR A 134 9.12 16.44 -5.31
N ASP A 135 9.10 16.52 -6.64
CA ASP A 135 10.07 17.33 -7.37
C ASP A 135 9.86 18.82 -7.06
N LYS A 136 10.66 19.35 -6.16
CA LYS A 136 10.76 20.80 -5.91
C LYS A 136 12.01 21.29 -6.59
N ARG A 137 11.89 22.22 -7.51
CA ARG A 137 12.99 22.81 -8.29
C ARG A 137 14.18 23.32 -7.43
N THR A 138 13.97 23.52 -6.14
CA THR A 138 14.97 23.97 -5.17
C THR A 138 15.73 22.85 -4.48
N ASP A 139 15.29 21.57 -4.62
CA ASP A 139 15.87 20.43 -3.93
C ASP A 139 16.57 19.50 -4.95
N THR A 140 17.87 19.70 -5.11
CA THR A 140 18.69 19.09 -6.17
C THR A 140 18.64 17.56 -6.19
N TRP A 141 18.65 16.92 -5.00
CA TRP A 141 18.62 15.46 -4.92
C TRP A 141 17.26 14.87 -5.28
N LYS A 142 16.16 15.56 -4.97
CA LYS A 142 14.80 15.12 -5.33
C LYS A 142 14.57 15.22 -6.83
N SER A 143 15.08 16.30 -7.45
CA SER A 143 15.04 16.45 -8.90
C SER A 143 15.89 15.38 -9.60
N GLU A 144 17.07 15.04 -9.06
CA GLU A 144 17.90 13.94 -9.56
C GLU A 144 17.19 12.59 -9.40
N PHE A 145 16.59 12.33 -8.24
CA PHE A 145 15.81 11.12 -7.96
C PHE A 145 14.67 10.95 -8.97
N SER A 146 13.90 12.02 -9.19
CA SER A 146 12.80 12.01 -10.16
C SER A 146 13.31 11.72 -11.58
N LYS A 147 14.38 12.38 -12.05
CA LYS A 147 14.98 12.13 -13.38
C LYS A 147 15.44 10.68 -13.53
N LEU A 148 16.11 10.12 -12.52
CA LEU A 148 16.57 8.74 -12.54
C LEU A 148 15.39 7.76 -12.60
N THR A 149 14.29 8.03 -11.86
CA THR A 149 13.09 7.19 -11.89
C THR A 149 12.41 7.22 -13.27
N HIS A 150 12.28 8.38 -13.90
CA HIS A 150 11.73 8.47 -15.26
C HIS A 150 12.64 7.75 -16.28
N SER A 151 13.96 7.86 -16.15
CA SER A 151 14.90 7.12 -17.00
C SER A 151 14.80 5.62 -16.80
N LEU A 152 14.64 5.16 -15.54
CA LEU A 152 14.45 3.76 -15.19
C LEU A 152 13.19 3.18 -15.87
N ILE A 153 12.07 3.89 -15.79
CA ILE A 153 10.82 3.49 -16.45
C ILE A 153 11.03 3.41 -17.97
N SER A 154 11.56 4.47 -18.59
CA SER A 154 11.77 4.51 -20.04
C SER A 154 12.69 3.39 -20.56
N ILE A 155 13.77 3.07 -19.83
CA ILE A 155 14.70 2.00 -20.21
C ILE A 155 14.05 0.62 -20.02
N GLY A 156 13.33 0.44 -18.90
CA GLY A 156 12.64 -0.81 -18.63
C GLY A 156 11.47 -1.10 -19.58
N GLU A 157 10.85 -0.05 -20.17
CA GLU A 157 9.85 -0.19 -21.22
C GLU A 157 10.45 -0.65 -22.55
N LYS A 158 11.51 0.03 -22.97
CA LYS A 158 12.12 -0.21 -24.30
C LYS A 158 12.82 -1.56 -24.39
N ARG A 159 13.42 -2.01 -23.32
CA ARG A 159 14.15 -3.28 -23.23
C ARG A 159 15.17 -3.48 -24.36
N GLU A 160 15.86 -2.42 -24.73
CA GLU A 160 16.94 -2.49 -25.74
C GLU A 160 18.09 -3.39 -25.22
N PRO A 161 18.93 -3.96 -26.08
CA PRO A 161 20.04 -4.80 -25.65
C PRO A 161 20.92 -4.13 -24.60
N GLY A 162 21.09 -4.80 -23.44
CA GLY A 162 21.84 -4.28 -22.28
C GLY A 162 20.99 -3.42 -21.32
N TYR A 163 19.66 -3.42 -21.49
CA TYR A 163 18.76 -2.68 -20.58
C TYR A 163 18.91 -3.14 -19.13
N GLU A 164 19.18 -4.42 -18.88
CA GLU A 164 19.37 -4.97 -17.53
C GLU A 164 20.53 -4.29 -16.82
N LEU A 165 21.67 -4.07 -17.50
CA LEU A 165 22.81 -3.34 -16.93
C LEU A 165 22.45 -1.88 -16.63
N SER A 166 21.69 -1.25 -17.53
CA SER A 166 21.22 0.12 -17.34
C SER A 166 20.24 0.24 -16.17
N VAL A 167 19.32 -0.72 -16.02
CA VAL A 167 18.40 -0.80 -14.89
C VAL A 167 19.17 -0.93 -13.57
N VAL A 168 20.13 -1.85 -13.47
CA VAL A 168 20.94 -2.05 -12.27
C VAL A 168 21.73 -0.77 -11.90
N SER A 169 22.28 -0.10 -12.89
CA SER A 169 23.01 1.17 -12.69
C SER A 169 22.09 2.28 -12.15
N LEU A 170 20.89 2.43 -12.72
CA LEU A 170 19.91 3.41 -12.29
C LEU A 170 19.37 3.10 -10.91
N LEU A 171 19.02 1.84 -10.62
CA LEU A 171 18.57 1.39 -9.30
C LEU A 171 19.64 1.66 -8.23
N SER A 172 20.90 1.38 -8.54
CA SER A 172 22.03 1.69 -7.63
C SER A 172 22.17 3.18 -7.35
N SER A 173 21.96 4.04 -8.36
CA SER A 173 22.00 5.50 -8.22
C SER A 173 20.82 6.03 -7.40
N ILE A 174 19.61 5.54 -7.66
CA ILE A 174 18.38 5.85 -6.91
C ILE A 174 18.54 5.42 -5.45
N TRP A 175 19.01 4.19 -5.20
CA TRP A 175 19.24 3.67 -3.86
C TRP A 175 20.25 4.50 -3.08
N ARG A 176 21.34 4.92 -3.74
CA ARG A 176 22.35 5.80 -3.14
C ARG A 176 21.76 7.14 -2.70
N LEU A 177 20.94 7.77 -3.54
CA LEU A 177 20.25 9.02 -3.16
C LEU A 177 19.32 8.80 -1.97
N PHE A 178 18.54 7.72 -2.00
CA PHE A 178 17.67 7.37 -0.90
C PHE A 178 18.48 7.16 0.41
N TYR A 179 19.54 6.35 0.38
CA TYR A 179 20.42 6.11 1.51
C TYR A 179 20.99 7.39 2.11
N LEU A 180 21.40 8.35 1.27
CA LEU A 180 22.02 9.60 1.73
C LEU A 180 20.99 10.58 2.34
N HIS A 181 19.74 10.56 1.90
CA HIS A 181 18.75 11.59 2.20
C HIS A 181 17.54 11.13 3.00
N SER A 182 17.28 9.82 3.13
CA SER A 182 16.14 9.26 3.89
C SER A 182 16.24 9.40 5.41
N GLY A 183 17.40 9.80 5.94
CA GLY A 183 17.64 9.88 7.39
C GLY A 183 17.81 8.50 8.08
N VAL A 184 17.82 7.42 7.32
CA VAL A 184 17.89 6.01 7.82
C VAL A 184 19.08 5.76 8.74
N LYS A 185 20.19 6.48 8.59
CA LYS A 185 21.37 6.36 9.46
C LYS A 185 21.08 6.60 10.96
N LYS A 186 19.94 7.20 11.30
CA LYS A 186 19.54 7.48 12.70
C LYS A 186 18.61 6.43 13.32
N ALA A 187 18.12 5.47 12.53
CA ALA A 187 17.05 4.55 12.95
C ALA A 187 17.52 3.11 13.27
N ALA A 188 18.83 2.88 13.45
CA ALA A 188 19.43 1.54 13.55
C ALA A 188 19.04 0.70 14.80
N ASP A 189 18.11 1.15 15.66
CA ASP A 189 17.86 0.53 16.97
C ASP A 189 16.50 -0.22 17.14
N ASN A 190 15.76 -0.55 16.07
CA ASN A 190 14.40 -1.11 16.24
C ASN A 190 14.18 -2.53 15.69
N HIS A 191 14.95 -3.53 16.18
CA HIS A 191 14.67 -4.98 15.96
C HIS A 191 13.31 -5.45 16.52
N LEU A 192 12.67 -4.70 17.41
CA LEU A 192 11.36 -5.01 18.01
C LEU A 192 10.19 -4.87 16.99
N ASN A 193 10.39 -4.13 15.91
CA ASN A 193 9.31 -3.79 14.98
C ASN A 193 9.00 -4.92 13.97
N ALA A 194 9.97 -5.69 13.49
CA ALA A 194 9.74 -6.74 12.48
C ALA A 194 8.67 -7.77 12.90
N LYS A 195 8.78 -8.26 14.14
CA LYS A 195 7.82 -9.22 14.70
C LYS A 195 6.42 -8.62 14.86
N ASN A 196 6.34 -7.34 15.22
CA ASN A 196 5.07 -6.63 15.39
C ASN A 196 4.39 -6.37 14.04
N TYR A 197 5.14 -6.04 12.99
CA TYR A 197 4.56 -5.86 11.65
C TYR A 197 4.05 -7.18 11.05
N GLY A 198 4.75 -8.31 11.27
CA GLY A 198 4.23 -9.63 10.92
C GLY A 198 2.85 -9.87 11.55
N ARG A 199 2.73 -9.60 12.84
CA ARG A 199 1.46 -9.74 13.57
C ARG A 199 0.37 -8.75 13.13
N ILE A 200 0.73 -7.53 12.72
CA ILE A 200 -0.23 -6.57 12.14
C ILE A 200 -0.78 -7.11 10.82
N ARG A 201 0.06 -7.71 9.97
CA ARG A 201 -0.40 -8.37 8.74
C ARG A 201 -1.35 -9.52 9.05
N ASP A 202 -1.05 -10.34 10.06
CA ASP A 202 -1.92 -11.43 10.49
C ASP A 202 -3.28 -10.91 11.01
N ILE A 203 -3.28 -9.78 11.76
CA ILE A 203 -4.50 -9.10 12.20
C ILE A 203 -5.33 -8.62 11.01
N ILE A 204 -4.70 -7.94 10.04
CA ILE A 204 -5.38 -7.44 8.84
C ILE A 204 -5.97 -8.62 8.06
N SER A 205 -5.19 -9.68 7.88
CA SER A 205 -5.63 -10.91 7.23
C SER A 205 -6.85 -11.52 7.91
N PHE A 206 -6.82 -11.66 9.24
CA PHE A 206 -7.95 -12.19 10.00
C PHE A 206 -9.21 -11.33 9.81
N ILE A 207 -9.09 -10.01 9.88
CA ILE A 207 -10.20 -9.07 9.63
C ILE A 207 -10.78 -9.28 8.24
N GLU A 208 -9.97 -9.35 7.21
CA GLU A 208 -10.45 -9.47 5.83
C GLU A 208 -11.10 -10.82 5.51
N GLN A 209 -10.71 -11.87 6.21
CA GLN A 209 -11.35 -13.20 6.06
C GLN A 209 -12.66 -13.31 6.83
N ASN A 210 -12.84 -12.52 7.90
CA ASN A 210 -13.94 -12.67 8.84
C ASN A 210 -14.79 -11.40 9.00
N TYR A 211 -14.60 -10.36 8.18
CA TYR A 211 -15.28 -9.06 8.37
C TYR A 211 -16.81 -9.13 8.32
N GLN A 212 -17.37 -10.13 7.67
CA GLN A 212 -18.81 -10.34 7.58
C GLN A 212 -19.41 -10.88 8.89
N GLU A 213 -18.60 -11.50 9.72
CA GLU A 213 -18.99 -12.10 10.99
C GLU A 213 -18.95 -11.08 12.13
N ASP A 214 -19.61 -11.41 13.24
CA ASP A 214 -19.54 -10.62 14.47
C ASP A 214 -18.24 -10.91 15.23
N ILE A 215 -17.12 -10.40 14.70
CA ILE A 215 -15.79 -10.61 15.28
C ILE A 215 -15.51 -9.65 16.43
N SER A 216 -15.07 -10.20 17.55
CA SER A 216 -14.67 -9.46 18.74
C SER A 216 -13.16 -9.17 18.75
N LEU A 217 -12.73 -8.22 19.61
CA LEU A 217 -11.30 -7.99 19.87
C LEU A 217 -10.61 -9.25 20.44
N GLU A 218 -11.33 -10.05 21.17
CA GLU A 218 -10.83 -11.33 21.72
C GLU A 218 -10.49 -12.32 20.59
N ASP A 219 -11.36 -12.44 19.58
CA ASP A 219 -11.14 -13.33 18.43
C ASP A 219 -9.92 -12.89 17.63
N ILE A 220 -9.81 -11.59 17.36
CA ILE A 220 -8.67 -11.02 16.65
C ILE A 220 -7.37 -11.23 17.46
N ALA A 221 -7.39 -10.96 18.75
CA ALA A 221 -6.22 -11.11 19.60
C ALA A 221 -5.74 -12.57 19.69
N LYS A 222 -6.68 -13.52 19.80
CA LYS A 222 -6.39 -14.97 19.80
C LYS A 222 -5.75 -15.42 18.48
N SER A 223 -6.20 -14.90 17.34
CA SER A 223 -5.68 -15.30 16.03
C SER A 223 -4.17 -15.03 15.87
N VAL A 224 -3.64 -14.03 16.60
CA VAL A 224 -2.22 -13.62 16.55
C VAL A 224 -1.44 -13.93 17.82
N GLY A 225 -2.07 -14.63 18.77
CA GLY A 225 -1.43 -15.00 20.05
C GLY A 225 -1.15 -13.81 20.97
N PHE A 226 -1.99 -12.78 20.94
CA PHE A 226 -1.91 -11.59 21.77
C PHE A 226 -2.99 -11.58 22.87
N SER A 227 -2.74 -10.82 23.94
CA SER A 227 -3.80 -10.32 24.81
C SER A 227 -4.57 -9.21 24.07
N ARG A 228 -5.83 -8.96 24.47
CA ARG A 228 -6.66 -7.87 23.90
C ARG A 228 -5.96 -6.51 23.95
N SER A 229 -5.35 -6.20 25.09
CA SER A 229 -4.63 -4.94 25.29
C SER A 229 -3.40 -4.81 24.39
N GLU A 230 -2.63 -5.88 24.23
CA GLU A 230 -1.45 -5.92 23.37
C GLU A 230 -1.84 -5.82 21.89
N CYS A 231 -2.87 -6.53 21.46
CA CYS A 231 -3.41 -6.48 20.11
C CYS A 231 -3.81 -5.04 19.73
N SER A 232 -4.66 -4.40 20.55
CA SER A 232 -5.10 -3.02 20.29
C SER A 232 -3.94 -2.03 20.26
N ARG A 233 -2.99 -2.14 21.19
CA ARG A 233 -1.84 -1.24 21.28
C ARG A 233 -0.91 -1.43 20.10
N THR A 234 -0.56 -2.67 19.75
CA THR A 234 0.34 -2.99 18.63
C THR A 234 -0.26 -2.54 17.30
N PHE A 235 -1.55 -2.84 17.08
CA PHE A 235 -2.23 -2.42 15.85
C PHE A 235 -2.30 -0.89 15.74
N LYS A 236 -2.71 -0.19 16.81
CA LYS A 236 -2.76 1.27 16.82
C LYS A 236 -1.38 1.91 16.63
N ALA A 237 -0.33 1.33 17.21
CA ALA A 237 1.03 1.84 17.06
C ALA A 237 1.57 1.67 15.63
N GLY A 238 1.22 0.57 14.94
CA GLY A 238 1.74 0.30 13.60
C GLY A 238 0.85 0.77 12.45
N MET A 239 -0.44 1.05 12.70
CA MET A 239 -1.39 1.49 11.68
C MET A 239 -1.95 2.89 11.93
N ASN A 240 -1.59 3.53 13.04
CA ASN A 240 -2.08 4.83 13.49
C ASN A 240 -3.62 4.97 13.53
N VAL A 241 -4.33 3.86 13.56
CA VAL A 241 -5.80 3.78 13.61
C VAL A 241 -6.23 2.74 14.65
N ALA A 242 -7.35 2.96 15.32
CA ALA A 242 -7.89 1.96 16.23
C ALA A 242 -8.42 0.75 15.44
N LEU A 243 -8.18 -0.46 15.95
CA LEU A 243 -8.50 -1.72 15.27
C LEU A 243 -9.97 -1.81 14.81
N PHE A 244 -10.94 -1.43 15.67
CA PHE A 244 -12.34 -1.41 15.28
C PHE A 244 -12.71 -0.31 14.29
N THR A 245 -12.00 0.82 14.31
CA THR A 245 -12.16 1.86 13.27
C THR A 245 -11.72 1.29 11.92
N PHE A 246 -10.58 0.62 11.88
CA PHE A 246 -10.10 -0.08 10.68
C PHE A 246 -11.10 -1.11 10.17
N LEU A 247 -11.65 -1.98 11.05
CA LEU A 247 -12.67 -2.95 10.69
C LEU A 247 -13.92 -2.29 10.08
N GLN A 248 -14.40 -1.20 10.67
CA GLN A 248 -15.56 -0.46 10.16
C GLN A 248 -15.27 0.15 8.78
N GLU A 249 -14.13 0.82 8.61
CA GLU A 249 -13.72 1.38 7.33
C GLU A 249 -13.59 0.30 6.26
N PHE A 250 -13.03 -0.86 6.61
CA PHE A 250 -12.93 -2.01 5.72
C PHE A 250 -14.31 -2.52 5.28
N ARG A 251 -15.26 -2.68 6.21
CA ARG A 251 -16.65 -3.07 5.94
C ARG A 251 -17.34 -2.09 5.00
N ILE A 252 -17.16 -0.78 5.23
CA ILE A 252 -17.71 0.26 4.35
C ILE A 252 -17.13 0.15 2.94
N LYS A 253 -15.81 -0.01 2.79
CA LYS A 253 -15.18 -0.20 1.47
C LYS A 253 -15.73 -1.44 0.76
N LYS A 254 -15.91 -2.55 1.46
CA LYS A 254 -16.53 -3.76 0.91
C LYS A 254 -17.99 -3.56 0.51
N SER A 255 -18.72 -2.67 1.16
CA SER A 255 -20.13 -2.39 0.82
C SER A 255 -20.30 -1.66 -0.51
N LEU A 256 -19.26 -0.99 -1.02
CA LEU A 256 -19.36 -0.17 -2.23
C LEU A 256 -19.73 -0.99 -3.46
N SER A 257 -19.16 -2.19 -3.63
CA SER A 257 -19.51 -3.10 -4.73
C SER A 257 -20.96 -3.60 -4.65
N TYR A 258 -21.46 -3.90 -3.45
CA TYR A 258 -22.86 -4.30 -3.26
C TYR A 258 -23.84 -3.15 -3.48
N LEU A 259 -23.43 -1.91 -3.21
CA LEU A 259 -24.27 -0.73 -3.41
C LEU A 259 -24.53 -0.40 -4.89
N THR A 260 -23.66 -0.85 -5.78
CA THR A 260 -23.87 -0.71 -7.25
C THR A 260 -24.80 -1.75 -7.82
N ASP A 261 -25.11 -2.81 -7.08
CA ASP A 261 -26.15 -3.76 -7.41
C ASP A 261 -27.53 -3.17 -7.06
N THR A 262 -28.38 -2.95 -8.07
CA THR A 262 -29.66 -2.27 -7.92
C THR A 262 -30.72 -3.07 -7.16
N ASP A 263 -30.58 -4.40 -7.10
CA ASP A 263 -31.57 -5.28 -6.50
C ASP A 263 -31.36 -5.48 -4.99
N THR A 264 -30.17 -5.15 -4.47
CA THR A 264 -29.85 -5.32 -3.06
C THR A 264 -30.21 -4.08 -2.25
N SER A 265 -31.06 -4.20 -1.24
CA SER A 265 -31.44 -3.09 -0.36
C SER A 265 -30.26 -2.61 0.51
N ILE A 266 -30.30 -1.34 0.96
CA ILE A 266 -29.27 -0.79 1.88
C ILE A 266 -29.16 -1.62 3.16
N SER A 267 -30.28 -2.16 3.66
CA SER A 267 -30.31 -3.01 4.86
C SER A 267 -29.65 -4.37 4.61
N GLU A 268 -29.88 -4.97 3.46
CA GLU A 268 -29.20 -6.22 3.07
C GLU A 268 -27.69 -6.00 2.89
N VAL A 269 -27.30 -4.91 2.20
CA VAL A 269 -25.87 -4.56 2.07
C VAL A 269 -25.21 -4.41 3.43
N ALA A 270 -25.87 -3.76 4.38
CA ALA A 270 -25.37 -3.59 5.74
C ALA A 270 -25.14 -4.96 6.43
N GLY A 271 -26.08 -5.88 6.28
CA GLY A 271 -25.95 -7.26 6.78
C GLY A 271 -24.81 -8.03 6.12
N LEU A 272 -24.68 -7.95 4.78
CA LEU A 272 -23.64 -8.63 4.01
C LEU A 272 -22.21 -8.23 4.39
N VAL A 273 -22.04 -7.02 4.93
CA VAL A 273 -20.72 -6.53 5.37
C VAL A 273 -20.52 -6.58 6.89
N GLY A 274 -21.38 -7.30 7.62
CA GLY A 274 -21.23 -7.49 9.06
C GLY A 274 -21.65 -6.30 9.92
N ILE A 275 -22.50 -5.39 9.41
CA ILE A 275 -23.11 -4.28 10.16
C ILE A 275 -24.63 -4.39 10.07
N PRO A 276 -25.26 -5.30 10.83
CA PRO A 276 -26.69 -5.63 10.64
C PRO A 276 -27.64 -4.47 10.98
N ASP A 277 -27.22 -3.51 11.82
CA ASP A 277 -28.00 -2.28 12.04
C ASP A 277 -27.80 -1.30 10.88
N SER A 278 -28.81 -1.17 10.03
CA SER A 278 -28.77 -0.29 8.85
C SER A 278 -28.68 1.20 9.18
N ASN A 279 -29.14 1.65 10.36
CA ASN A 279 -28.99 3.04 10.81
C ASN A 279 -27.53 3.30 11.22
N TYR A 280 -26.94 2.36 11.95
CA TYR A 280 -25.55 2.42 12.31
C TYR A 280 -24.64 2.33 11.06
N PHE A 281 -24.94 1.41 10.14
CA PHE A 281 -24.26 1.34 8.84
C PHE A 281 -24.28 2.69 8.12
N SER A 282 -25.46 3.30 7.98
CA SER A 282 -25.59 4.59 7.28
C SER A 282 -24.79 5.70 7.93
N LYS A 283 -24.72 5.75 9.26
CA LYS A 283 -23.88 6.71 10.02
C LYS A 283 -22.40 6.49 9.78
N VAL A 284 -21.94 5.23 9.85
CA VAL A 284 -20.53 4.88 9.60
C VAL A 284 -20.17 5.17 8.15
N PHE A 285 -21.03 4.78 7.21
CA PHE A 285 -20.84 5.03 5.78
C PHE A 285 -20.70 6.54 5.50
N SER A 286 -21.61 7.37 6.03
CA SER A 286 -21.55 8.82 5.81
C SER A 286 -20.29 9.45 6.42
N ARG A 287 -19.83 8.95 7.56
CA ARG A 287 -18.58 9.39 8.17
C ARG A 287 -17.36 9.05 7.30
N VAL A 288 -17.33 7.85 6.71
CA VAL A 288 -16.19 7.36 5.92
C VAL A 288 -16.20 7.95 4.51
N MET A 289 -17.37 8.01 3.86
CA MET A 289 -17.52 8.37 2.45
C MET A 289 -17.92 9.84 2.22
N GLY A 290 -18.27 10.58 3.29
CA GLY A 290 -18.74 11.97 3.16
C GLY A 290 -20.16 12.13 2.58
N MET A 291 -20.86 11.03 2.26
CA MET A 291 -22.21 11.02 1.69
C MET A 291 -23.01 9.82 2.15
N SER A 292 -24.36 9.84 1.98
CA SER A 292 -25.18 8.69 2.37
C SER A 292 -25.01 7.50 1.41
N PRO A 293 -25.30 6.25 1.86
CA PRO A 293 -25.30 5.07 0.97
C PRO A 293 -26.25 5.22 -0.22
N ARG A 294 -27.39 5.90 -0.03
CA ARG A 294 -28.35 6.17 -1.10
C ARG A 294 -27.80 7.13 -2.15
N ASP A 295 -27.16 8.21 -1.70
CA ASP A 295 -26.57 9.20 -2.60
C ASP A 295 -25.42 8.59 -3.38
N TYR A 296 -24.57 7.78 -2.74
CA TYR A 296 -23.52 7.03 -3.40
C TYR A 296 -24.08 6.13 -4.50
N ARG A 297 -25.09 5.31 -4.19
CA ARG A 297 -25.77 4.44 -5.18
C ARG A 297 -26.30 5.27 -6.37
N LYS A 298 -27.02 6.35 -6.07
CA LYS A 298 -27.61 7.22 -7.11
C LYS A 298 -26.52 7.83 -8.01
N GLN A 299 -25.42 8.26 -7.44
CA GLN A 299 -24.29 8.81 -8.19
C GLN A 299 -23.70 7.76 -9.13
N LYS A 300 -23.44 6.55 -8.65
CA LYS A 300 -22.81 5.47 -9.42
C LYS A 300 -23.71 4.86 -10.50
N LEU A 301 -25.02 4.94 -10.36
CA LEU A 301 -25.97 4.49 -11.40
C LEU A 301 -26.19 5.53 -12.48
N ASN A 302 -25.80 6.79 -12.27
CA ASN A 302 -25.90 7.87 -13.24
C ASN A 302 -24.58 8.15 -14.00
N GLU A 303 -23.47 7.49 -13.59
CA GLU A 303 -22.18 7.45 -14.29
C GLU A 303 -22.16 6.32 -15.33
#